data_3d924171793c66d61cc4dc7613c6fb7d
#
_entry.id   3d924171793c66d61cc4dc7613c6fb7d
#
_cell.length_a   1.000
_cell.length_b   1.000
_cell.length_c   1.000
_cell.angle_alpha   90.00
_cell.angle_beta   90.00
_cell.angle_gamma   90.00
#
_symmetry.space_group_name_H-M   'P 1'
#
loop_
_entity.id
_entity.type
_entity.pdbx_description
1 polymer ?
#
loop_
_entity_poly.entity_id
_entity_poly.type
_entity_poly.pdbx_seq_one_letter_code
_entity_poly.pdbx_strand_id
1 'polypeptide(L)'
;MLNQEDLAKTMTIEQGKPINESRGEIGYGASFIELYAEEGKRVYGETIPDPLPDRRIVVIKQPIGVVAAITPWNFPSSMITRKAGPALAVGCTIVIKPASQTPYSALALGVLAEEAGIPKGVINIITGSAKEIGMELSTNPIVKKLSFTGSTEVGKILLAQSASTIKKVSMELGGHAPFIVFDDADIDEAVTGAMQSKFRNSGQTCICANRIFVHNNIYDEFIKKFTKAVEKIKVGDGLREDVVSGPLIDEYSLAKVKEHVKDAVNSGAKIAVGGDVHPLGGNFYQPTVLSDVTTKAKITYEETFG
;
A
#
# COMPACT_ATOMS: atom_id res chain seq x y z
N MET A 1 -18.14 -6.93 -9.15
CA MET A 1 -18.68 -6.15 -8.00
C MET A 1 -19.79 -6.86 -7.20
N LEU A 2 -20.29 -8.03 -7.64
CA LEU A 2 -21.35 -8.77 -6.92
C LEU A 2 -20.96 -9.12 -5.47
N ASN A 3 -19.69 -9.43 -5.21
CA ASN A 3 -19.18 -9.83 -3.89
C ASN A 3 -18.51 -8.67 -3.13
N GLN A 4 -18.73 -7.40 -3.53
CA GLN A 4 -18.03 -6.25 -2.95
C GLN A 4 -18.22 -6.15 -1.44
N GLU A 5 -19.42 -6.34 -0.95
CA GLU A 5 -19.74 -6.18 0.46
C GLU A 5 -19.10 -7.25 1.34
N ASP A 6 -19.10 -8.50 0.89
CA ASP A 6 -18.49 -9.62 1.64
C ASP A 6 -16.96 -9.51 1.65
N LEU A 7 -16.35 -9.11 0.53
CA LEU A 7 -14.93 -8.84 0.44
C LEU A 7 -14.52 -7.64 1.32
N ALA A 8 -15.32 -6.57 1.32
CA ALA A 8 -15.06 -5.40 2.15
C ALA A 8 -15.15 -5.72 3.65
N LYS A 9 -16.16 -6.49 4.07
CA LYS A 9 -16.28 -6.94 5.47
C LYS A 9 -15.10 -7.84 5.87
N THR A 10 -14.73 -8.80 5.02
CA THR A 10 -13.58 -9.68 5.26
C THR A 10 -12.31 -8.83 5.46
N MET A 11 -12.08 -7.87 4.60
CA MET A 11 -10.93 -6.96 4.67
C MET A 11 -10.95 -6.12 5.95
N THR A 12 -12.09 -5.52 6.30
CA THR A 12 -12.21 -4.73 7.53
C THR A 12 -11.94 -5.58 8.77
N ILE A 13 -12.44 -6.82 8.81
CA ILE A 13 -12.24 -7.73 9.94
C ILE A 13 -10.76 -8.11 10.11
N GLU A 14 -10.05 -8.43 9.02
CA GLU A 14 -8.66 -8.89 9.12
C GLU A 14 -7.64 -7.75 9.23
N GLN A 15 -7.93 -6.57 8.64
CA GLN A 15 -6.97 -5.46 8.57
C GLN A 15 -7.29 -4.32 9.54
N GLY A 16 -8.57 -4.13 9.88
CA GLY A 16 -9.02 -3.09 10.80
C GLY A 16 -9.43 -1.77 10.14
N LYS A 17 -9.21 -1.56 8.85
CA LYS A 17 -9.62 -0.31 8.17
C LYS A 17 -11.14 -0.12 8.15
N PRO A 18 -11.61 1.15 8.10
CA PRO A 18 -13.05 1.45 7.99
C PRO A 18 -13.70 0.78 6.78
N ILE A 19 -14.94 0.29 6.95
CA ILE A 19 -15.70 -0.44 5.92
C ILE A 19 -15.85 0.36 4.62
N ASN A 20 -16.00 1.68 4.71
CA ASN A 20 -16.08 2.53 3.53
C ASN A 20 -14.77 2.58 2.73
N GLU A 21 -13.62 2.53 3.40
CA GLU A 21 -12.33 2.41 2.75
C GLU A 21 -12.13 1.01 2.13
N SER A 22 -12.59 -0.04 2.81
CA SER A 22 -12.55 -1.40 2.27
C SER A 22 -13.40 -1.54 1.01
N ARG A 23 -14.62 -0.99 0.99
CA ARG A 23 -15.46 -0.94 -0.23
C ARG A 23 -14.75 -0.21 -1.37
N GLY A 24 -14.12 0.93 -1.06
CA GLY A 24 -13.33 1.70 -2.02
C GLY A 24 -12.15 0.88 -2.57
N GLU A 25 -11.44 0.16 -1.71
CA GLU A 25 -10.32 -0.70 -2.13
C GLU A 25 -10.76 -1.85 -3.03
N ILE A 26 -11.88 -2.50 -2.73
CA ILE A 26 -12.41 -3.57 -3.60
C ILE A 26 -12.73 -3.01 -4.99
N GLY A 27 -13.40 -1.85 -5.07
CA GLY A 27 -13.65 -1.17 -6.34
C GLY A 27 -12.37 -0.81 -7.10
N TYR A 28 -11.39 -0.27 -6.40
CA TYR A 28 -10.08 0.05 -6.95
C TYR A 28 -9.33 -1.21 -7.41
N GLY A 29 -9.38 -2.29 -6.64
CA GLY A 29 -8.80 -3.58 -7.03
C GLY A 29 -9.44 -4.16 -8.30
N ALA A 30 -10.76 -4.06 -8.42
CA ALA A 30 -11.50 -4.51 -9.60
C ALA A 30 -11.13 -3.71 -10.87
N SER A 31 -10.90 -2.39 -10.73
CA SER A 31 -10.51 -1.56 -11.88
C SER A 31 -9.17 -1.96 -12.51
N PHE A 32 -8.22 -2.52 -11.73
CA PHE A 32 -7.00 -3.10 -12.31
C PHE A 32 -7.29 -4.32 -13.17
N ILE A 33 -8.18 -5.21 -12.72
CA ILE A 33 -8.54 -6.41 -13.49
C ILE A 33 -9.21 -6.00 -14.81
N GLU A 34 -10.15 -5.06 -14.76
CA GLU A 34 -10.82 -4.52 -15.93
C GLU A 34 -9.82 -3.86 -16.90
N LEU A 35 -8.97 -2.95 -16.41
CA LEU A 35 -7.95 -2.29 -17.21
C LEU A 35 -7.06 -3.30 -17.93
N TYR A 36 -6.51 -4.27 -17.22
CA TYR A 36 -5.57 -5.21 -17.83
C TYR A 36 -6.24 -6.27 -18.69
N ALA A 37 -7.52 -6.59 -18.47
CA ALA A 37 -8.29 -7.39 -19.42
C ALA A 37 -8.42 -6.69 -20.78
N GLU A 38 -8.63 -5.37 -20.78
CA GLU A 38 -8.64 -4.56 -22.01
C GLU A 38 -7.23 -4.35 -22.59
N GLU A 39 -6.21 -4.11 -21.75
CA GLU A 39 -4.82 -3.94 -22.21
C GLU A 39 -4.22 -5.24 -22.78
N GLY A 40 -4.69 -6.41 -22.36
CA GLY A 40 -4.30 -7.69 -22.95
C GLY A 40 -4.53 -7.77 -24.46
N LYS A 41 -5.55 -7.06 -24.97
CA LYS A 41 -5.84 -6.95 -26.41
C LYS A 41 -4.85 -6.07 -27.18
N ARG A 42 -4.02 -5.30 -26.46
CA ARG A 42 -3.06 -4.30 -27.03
C ARG A 42 -1.60 -4.70 -26.84
N VAL A 43 -1.32 -5.97 -26.57
CA VAL A 43 0.05 -6.51 -26.49
C VAL A 43 0.59 -6.72 -27.90
N TYR A 44 0.82 -5.61 -28.60
CA TYR A 44 1.30 -5.64 -29.99
C TYR A 44 2.80 -5.93 -30.08
N GLY A 45 3.20 -6.53 -31.23
CA GLY A 45 4.59 -6.55 -31.69
C GLY A 45 4.93 -5.34 -32.56
N GLU A 46 6.13 -5.33 -33.09
CA GLU A 46 6.64 -4.27 -33.96
C GLU A 46 7.29 -4.87 -35.20
N THR A 47 7.18 -4.17 -36.33
CA THR A 47 7.97 -4.43 -37.52
C THR A 47 8.91 -3.25 -37.74
N ILE A 48 10.22 -3.48 -37.67
CA ILE A 48 11.25 -2.46 -37.72
C ILE A 48 12.01 -2.58 -39.01
N PRO A 49 12.22 -1.48 -39.79
CA PRO A 49 13.08 -1.48 -40.95
C PRO A 49 14.53 -1.87 -40.58
N ASP A 50 15.11 -2.78 -41.33
CA ASP A 50 16.53 -3.11 -41.19
C ASP A 50 17.35 -2.16 -42.11
N PRO A 51 18.58 -1.78 -41.78
CA PRO A 51 19.50 -1.04 -42.63
C PRO A 51 19.76 -1.72 -43.99
N LEU A 52 19.63 -3.06 -44.02
CA LEU A 52 19.77 -3.85 -45.24
C LEU A 52 18.39 -4.07 -45.90
N PRO A 53 18.24 -3.83 -47.21
CA PRO A 53 16.95 -3.83 -47.89
C PRO A 53 16.28 -5.21 -48.05
N ASP A 54 17.06 -6.27 -47.85
CA ASP A 54 16.64 -7.67 -47.99
C ASP A 54 16.11 -8.27 -46.67
N ARG A 55 16.05 -7.47 -45.58
CA ARG A 55 15.68 -7.93 -44.24
C ARG A 55 14.48 -7.17 -43.67
N ARG A 56 13.80 -7.84 -42.76
CA ARG A 56 12.78 -7.25 -41.90
C ARG A 56 13.00 -7.76 -40.45
N ILE A 57 12.94 -6.83 -39.51
CA ILE A 57 13.00 -7.15 -38.07
C ILE A 57 11.57 -7.21 -37.54
N VAL A 58 11.18 -8.33 -36.98
CA VAL A 58 9.89 -8.52 -36.33
C VAL A 58 10.12 -8.76 -34.86
N VAL A 59 9.52 -7.90 -34.02
CA VAL A 59 9.54 -8.03 -32.56
C VAL A 59 8.18 -8.52 -32.09
N ILE A 60 8.16 -9.61 -31.35
CA ILE A 60 6.95 -10.14 -30.71
C ILE A 60 7.12 -10.07 -29.20
N LYS A 61 6.00 -9.85 -28.49
CA LYS A 61 5.95 -9.90 -27.02
C LYS A 61 5.48 -11.29 -26.59
N GLN A 62 6.15 -11.86 -25.61
CA GLN A 62 5.82 -13.19 -25.07
C GLN A 62 5.74 -13.15 -23.54
N PRO A 63 4.93 -14.04 -22.90
CA PRO A 63 4.92 -14.17 -21.46
C PRO A 63 6.33 -14.47 -20.93
N ILE A 64 6.70 -13.82 -19.83
CA ILE A 64 7.99 -14.08 -19.18
C ILE A 64 8.04 -15.45 -18.50
N GLY A 65 6.88 -16.04 -18.19
CA GLY A 65 6.73 -17.31 -17.49
C GLY A 65 6.11 -17.13 -16.09
N VAL A 66 6.66 -17.83 -15.08
CA VAL A 66 6.14 -17.76 -13.72
C VAL A 66 6.51 -16.43 -13.06
N VAL A 67 5.49 -15.74 -12.53
CA VAL A 67 5.63 -14.50 -11.76
C VAL A 67 5.37 -14.80 -10.29
N ALA A 68 6.18 -14.26 -9.39
CA ALA A 68 5.90 -14.22 -7.97
C ALA A 68 5.44 -12.82 -7.55
N ALA A 69 4.41 -12.74 -6.72
CA ALA A 69 3.94 -11.52 -6.09
C ALA A 69 3.97 -11.66 -4.57
N ILE A 70 4.66 -10.75 -3.89
CA ILE A 70 4.65 -10.64 -2.43
C ILE A 70 4.00 -9.32 -2.09
N THR A 71 2.90 -9.34 -1.31
CA THR A 71 2.04 -8.17 -1.09
C THR A 71 1.90 -7.84 0.40
N PRO A 72 1.73 -6.55 0.73
CA PRO A 72 1.59 -6.08 2.09
C PRO A 72 0.15 -6.25 2.61
N TRP A 73 -0.01 -5.98 3.91
CA TRP A 73 -1.28 -6.10 4.63
C TRP A 73 -2.19 -4.86 4.50
N ASN A 74 -1.63 -3.71 4.17
CA ASN A 74 -2.37 -2.44 4.25
C ASN A 74 -3.42 -2.22 3.15
N PHE A 75 -3.22 -2.83 1.98
CA PHE A 75 -4.20 -2.88 0.88
C PHE A 75 -4.23 -4.31 0.30
N PRO A 76 -4.80 -5.27 1.05
CA PRO A 76 -4.61 -6.69 0.80
C PRO A 76 -5.26 -7.21 -0.49
N SER A 77 -6.23 -6.50 -1.05
CA SER A 77 -6.88 -6.86 -2.32
C SER A 77 -6.23 -6.13 -3.51
N SER A 78 -6.16 -4.81 -3.46
CA SER A 78 -5.70 -4.00 -4.60
C SER A 78 -4.21 -4.20 -4.91
N MET A 79 -3.36 -4.49 -3.91
CA MET A 79 -1.95 -4.79 -4.17
C MET A 79 -1.74 -6.14 -4.85
N ILE A 80 -2.69 -7.06 -4.73
CA ILE A 80 -2.71 -8.31 -5.49
C ILE A 80 -3.19 -8.07 -6.92
N THR A 81 -4.35 -7.43 -7.08
CA THR A 81 -4.97 -7.30 -8.41
C THR A 81 -4.12 -6.46 -9.37
N ARG A 82 -3.42 -5.42 -8.89
CA ARG A 82 -2.48 -4.62 -9.71
C ARG A 82 -1.24 -5.40 -10.17
N LYS A 83 -0.90 -6.51 -9.53
CA LYS A 83 0.19 -7.41 -9.93
C LYS A 83 -0.32 -8.59 -10.76
N ALA A 84 -1.42 -9.18 -10.34
CA ALA A 84 -2.04 -10.32 -11.02
C ALA A 84 -2.65 -9.91 -12.38
N GLY A 85 -3.34 -8.79 -12.44
CA GLY A 85 -3.96 -8.30 -13.68
C GLY A 85 -3.01 -8.30 -14.88
N PRO A 86 -1.89 -7.55 -14.84
CA PRO A 86 -0.94 -7.51 -15.96
C PRO A 86 -0.25 -8.85 -16.21
N ALA A 87 0.01 -9.67 -15.18
CA ALA A 87 0.61 -10.98 -15.36
C ALA A 87 -0.32 -11.92 -16.16
N LEU A 88 -1.58 -11.97 -15.77
CA LEU A 88 -2.60 -12.82 -16.42
C LEU A 88 -2.91 -12.32 -17.84
N ALA A 89 -3.01 -11.02 -18.04
CA ALA A 89 -3.33 -10.41 -19.34
C ALA A 89 -2.32 -10.78 -20.44
N VAL A 90 -1.07 -11.03 -20.09
CA VAL A 90 -0.01 -11.43 -21.02
C VAL A 90 0.28 -12.94 -21.00
N GLY A 91 -0.55 -13.75 -20.32
CA GLY A 91 -0.41 -15.20 -20.29
C GLY A 91 0.64 -15.75 -19.30
N CYS A 92 1.05 -14.99 -18.30
CA CYS A 92 1.91 -15.48 -17.22
C CYS A 92 1.07 -16.22 -16.17
N THR A 93 1.67 -17.22 -15.52
CA THR A 93 1.15 -17.80 -14.27
C THR A 93 1.72 -17.02 -13.08
N ILE A 94 1.00 -17.02 -11.96
CA ILE A 94 1.39 -16.22 -10.79
C ILE A 94 1.29 -17.02 -9.49
N VAL A 95 2.32 -16.87 -8.64
CA VAL A 95 2.33 -17.34 -7.25
C VAL A 95 2.27 -16.11 -6.36
N ILE A 96 1.26 -16.03 -5.51
CA ILE A 96 0.98 -14.88 -4.64
C ILE A 96 1.24 -15.27 -3.19
N LYS A 97 2.10 -14.53 -2.52
CA LYS A 97 2.31 -14.60 -1.08
C LYS A 97 1.71 -13.34 -0.43
N PRO A 98 0.49 -13.39 0.11
CA PRO A 98 -0.10 -12.26 0.84
C PRO A 98 0.61 -12.07 2.19
N ALA A 99 0.40 -10.91 2.82
CA ALA A 99 0.83 -10.70 4.19
C ALA A 99 0.16 -11.69 5.15
N SER A 100 0.88 -12.07 6.20
CA SER A 100 0.38 -13.03 7.18
C SER A 100 -0.78 -12.47 8.02
N GLN A 101 -0.85 -11.15 8.17
CA GLN A 101 -1.92 -10.45 8.89
C GLN A 101 -3.25 -10.41 8.12
N THR A 102 -3.20 -10.48 6.78
CA THR A 102 -4.39 -10.30 5.93
C THR A 102 -4.47 -11.35 4.81
N PRO A 103 -4.52 -12.65 5.14
CA PRO A 103 -4.54 -13.71 4.14
C PRO A 103 -5.92 -13.90 3.49
N TYR A 104 -7.01 -13.59 4.18
CA TYR A 104 -8.37 -13.96 3.73
C TYR A 104 -8.83 -13.14 2.52
N SER A 105 -8.47 -11.87 2.42
CA SER A 105 -8.71 -11.06 1.21
C SER A 105 -8.06 -11.70 -0.03
N ALA A 106 -6.85 -12.25 0.12
CA ALA A 106 -6.16 -12.94 -0.97
C ALA A 106 -6.84 -14.28 -1.32
N LEU A 107 -7.16 -15.09 -0.30
CA LEU A 107 -7.79 -16.40 -0.51
C LEU A 107 -9.16 -16.25 -1.17
N ALA A 108 -9.94 -15.23 -0.80
CA ALA A 108 -11.21 -14.92 -1.44
C ALA A 108 -11.05 -14.59 -2.93
N LEU A 109 -10.00 -13.86 -3.32
CA LEU A 109 -9.69 -13.61 -4.73
C LEU A 109 -9.36 -14.90 -5.48
N GLY A 110 -8.72 -15.88 -4.82
CA GLY A 110 -8.47 -17.21 -5.39
C GLY A 110 -9.77 -17.96 -5.70
N VAL A 111 -10.72 -17.95 -4.78
CA VAL A 111 -12.06 -18.55 -4.98
C VAL A 111 -12.78 -17.88 -6.15
N LEU A 112 -12.82 -16.55 -6.18
CA LEU A 112 -13.47 -15.82 -7.26
C LEU A 112 -12.80 -16.05 -8.62
N ALA A 113 -11.48 -16.24 -8.65
CA ALA A 113 -10.77 -16.58 -9.89
C ALA A 113 -11.16 -17.97 -10.41
N GLU A 114 -11.33 -18.96 -9.53
CA GLU A 114 -11.80 -20.28 -9.90
C GLU A 114 -13.25 -20.24 -10.41
N GLU A 115 -14.14 -19.52 -9.72
CA GLU A 115 -15.53 -19.29 -10.16
C GLU A 115 -15.61 -18.57 -11.51
N ALA A 116 -14.68 -17.64 -11.78
CA ALA A 116 -14.58 -16.95 -13.06
C ALA A 116 -14.01 -17.81 -14.19
N GLY A 117 -13.61 -19.06 -13.91
CA GLY A 117 -13.10 -20.00 -14.90
C GLY A 117 -11.61 -19.87 -15.21
N ILE A 118 -10.83 -19.22 -14.35
CA ILE A 118 -9.36 -19.21 -14.49
C ILE A 118 -8.85 -20.66 -14.30
N PRO A 119 -8.06 -21.19 -15.24
CA PRO A 119 -7.59 -22.57 -15.17
C PRO A 119 -6.74 -22.83 -13.92
N LYS A 120 -6.84 -24.05 -13.39
CA LYS A 120 -6.04 -24.47 -12.23
C LYS A 120 -4.55 -24.34 -12.50
N GLY A 121 -3.81 -23.83 -11.50
CA GLY A 121 -2.38 -23.58 -11.58
C GLY A 121 -1.98 -22.25 -12.21
N VAL A 122 -2.91 -21.48 -12.77
CA VAL A 122 -2.63 -20.13 -13.30
C VAL A 122 -2.44 -19.12 -12.17
N ILE A 123 -3.31 -19.18 -11.14
CA ILE A 123 -3.19 -18.40 -9.91
C ILE A 123 -2.96 -19.35 -8.75
N ASN A 124 -1.92 -19.14 -7.98
CA ASN A 124 -1.58 -19.94 -6.81
C ASN A 124 -1.34 -18.99 -5.63
N ILE A 125 -2.07 -19.20 -4.53
CA ILE A 125 -1.93 -18.37 -3.31
C ILE A 125 -1.35 -19.23 -2.22
N ILE A 126 -0.23 -18.80 -1.64
CA ILE A 126 0.48 -19.54 -0.58
C ILE A 126 0.60 -18.68 0.67
N THR A 127 0.28 -19.27 1.80
CA THR A 127 0.45 -18.67 3.13
C THR A 127 1.56 -19.40 3.90
N GLY A 128 2.17 -18.75 4.88
CA GLY A 128 3.22 -19.33 5.70
C GLY A 128 4.36 -18.36 5.99
N SER A 129 5.51 -18.91 6.36
CA SER A 129 6.70 -18.13 6.76
C SER A 129 7.13 -17.15 5.66
N ALA A 130 7.08 -15.84 5.97
CA ALA A 130 7.47 -14.80 5.03
C ALA A 130 8.95 -14.93 4.60
N LYS A 131 9.81 -15.34 5.54
CA LYS A 131 11.24 -15.52 5.28
C LYS A 131 11.51 -16.69 4.34
N GLU A 132 10.92 -17.84 4.61
CA GLU A 132 11.14 -19.07 3.82
C GLU A 132 10.54 -18.96 2.43
N ILE A 133 9.27 -18.54 2.33
CA ILE A 133 8.61 -18.34 1.05
C ILE A 133 9.27 -17.21 0.26
N GLY A 134 9.64 -16.10 0.92
CA GLY A 134 10.34 -15.00 0.27
C GLY A 134 11.68 -15.44 -0.33
N MET A 135 12.44 -16.25 0.40
CA MET A 135 13.70 -16.82 -0.09
C MET A 135 13.46 -17.74 -1.29
N GLU A 136 12.51 -18.67 -1.20
CA GLU A 136 12.17 -19.57 -2.30
C GLU A 136 11.75 -18.80 -3.56
N LEU A 137 10.84 -17.85 -3.46
CA LEU A 137 10.36 -17.06 -4.59
C LEU A 137 11.44 -16.17 -5.21
N SER A 138 12.41 -15.70 -4.40
CA SER A 138 13.49 -14.86 -4.88
C SER A 138 14.67 -15.65 -5.51
N THR A 139 14.93 -16.88 -5.06
CA THR A 139 16.09 -17.67 -5.52
C THR A 139 15.74 -18.77 -6.53
N ASN A 140 14.48 -19.23 -6.56
CA ASN A 140 14.08 -20.31 -7.46
C ASN A 140 14.17 -19.88 -8.94
N PRO A 141 14.89 -20.60 -9.81
CA PRO A 141 15.11 -20.24 -11.21
C PRO A 141 13.85 -20.37 -12.10
N ILE A 142 12.81 -21.09 -11.65
CA ILE A 142 11.52 -21.19 -12.36
C ILE A 142 10.79 -19.85 -12.31
N VAL A 143 10.91 -19.10 -11.21
CA VAL A 143 10.34 -17.76 -11.07
C VAL A 143 11.17 -16.79 -11.92
N LYS A 144 10.55 -16.19 -12.93
CA LYS A 144 11.19 -15.27 -13.88
C LYS A 144 11.05 -13.80 -13.50
N LYS A 145 10.02 -13.48 -12.72
CA LYS A 145 9.78 -12.11 -12.21
C LYS A 145 9.31 -12.18 -10.76
N LEU A 146 9.88 -11.31 -9.92
CA LEU A 146 9.39 -11.02 -8.58
C LEU A 146 8.80 -9.60 -8.53
N SER A 147 7.56 -9.48 -8.12
CA SER A 147 6.89 -8.20 -7.84
C SER A 147 6.63 -8.10 -6.35
N PHE A 148 7.28 -7.17 -5.69
CA PHE A 148 7.20 -6.96 -4.24
C PHE A 148 6.59 -5.59 -3.92
N THR A 149 5.75 -5.54 -2.89
CA THR A 149 5.34 -4.32 -2.20
C THR A 149 5.47 -4.56 -0.69
N GLY A 150 6.20 -3.69 -0.01
CA GLY A 150 6.44 -3.78 1.43
C GLY A 150 7.54 -2.83 1.90
N SER A 151 8.20 -3.17 3.03
CA SER A 151 9.24 -2.31 3.58
C SER A 151 10.51 -2.27 2.73
N THR A 152 11.24 -1.17 2.81
CA THR A 152 12.50 -0.98 2.08
C THR A 152 13.56 -2.00 2.50
N GLU A 153 13.61 -2.40 3.77
CA GLU A 153 14.55 -3.39 4.31
C GLU A 153 14.34 -4.76 3.67
N VAL A 154 13.08 -5.22 3.63
CA VAL A 154 12.73 -6.51 3.00
C VAL A 154 12.97 -6.44 1.49
N GLY A 155 12.65 -5.32 0.86
CA GLY A 155 12.92 -5.09 -0.57
C GLY A 155 14.40 -5.25 -0.93
N LYS A 156 15.31 -4.68 -0.12
CA LYS A 156 16.77 -4.84 -0.30
C LYS A 156 17.21 -6.31 -0.21
N ILE A 157 16.66 -7.06 0.75
CA ILE A 157 16.96 -8.51 0.91
C ILE A 157 16.51 -9.29 -0.32
N LEU A 158 15.25 -9.11 -0.74
CA LEU A 158 14.69 -9.82 -1.89
C LEU A 158 15.41 -9.46 -3.21
N LEU A 159 15.80 -8.20 -3.38
CA LEU A 159 16.57 -7.76 -4.54
C LEU A 159 17.92 -8.43 -4.59
N ALA A 160 18.66 -8.46 -3.47
CA ALA A 160 19.96 -9.13 -3.38
C ALA A 160 19.85 -10.63 -3.66
N GLN A 161 18.84 -11.32 -3.11
CA GLN A 161 18.59 -12.74 -3.36
C GLN A 161 18.25 -13.01 -4.84
N SER A 162 17.44 -12.14 -5.46
CA SER A 162 17.00 -12.26 -6.85
C SER A 162 18.14 -12.13 -7.86
N ALA A 163 19.25 -11.48 -7.49
CA ALA A 163 20.43 -11.32 -8.33
C ALA A 163 21.06 -12.66 -8.75
N SER A 164 20.97 -13.69 -7.91
CA SER A 164 21.53 -15.03 -8.20
C SER A 164 20.93 -15.70 -9.44
N THR A 165 19.72 -15.32 -9.84
CA THR A 165 19.02 -15.87 -11.00
C THR A 165 18.76 -14.84 -12.10
N ILE A 166 19.23 -13.60 -11.92
CA ILE A 166 19.07 -12.48 -12.86
C ILE A 166 17.57 -12.26 -13.24
N LYS A 167 16.64 -12.61 -12.35
CA LYS A 167 15.21 -12.45 -12.63
C LYS A 167 14.80 -10.99 -12.67
N LYS A 168 13.72 -10.67 -13.38
CA LYS A 168 13.15 -9.33 -13.36
C LYS A 168 12.53 -9.04 -12.00
N VAL A 169 12.76 -7.85 -11.49
CA VAL A 169 12.17 -7.40 -10.22
C VAL A 169 11.40 -6.09 -10.40
N SER A 170 10.32 -5.94 -9.64
CA SER A 170 9.61 -4.68 -9.45
C SER A 170 9.40 -4.50 -7.95
N MET A 171 9.92 -3.40 -7.41
CA MET A 171 9.92 -3.10 -5.99
C MET A 171 9.10 -1.83 -5.73
N GLU A 172 7.99 -1.97 -5.00
CA GLU A 172 7.20 -0.87 -4.46
C GLU A 172 7.46 -0.82 -2.96
N LEU A 173 8.05 0.25 -2.50
CA LEU A 173 8.64 0.33 -1.17
C LEU A 173 7.99 1.44 -0.34
N GLY A 174 8.45 1.61 0.90
CA GLY A 174 8.03 2.68 1.77
C GLY A 174 8.42 4.06 1.26
N GLY A 175 7.86 5.07 1.87
CA GLY A 175 8.11 6.45 1.53
C GLY A 175 7.89 7.39 2.70
N HIS A 176 8.26 8.66 2.51
CA HIS A 176 8.11 9.71 3.52
C HIS A 176 7.76 11.04 2.84
N ALA A 177 6.62 11.07 2.18
CA ALA A 177 6.19 12.17 1.33
C ALA A 177 6.07 13.49 2.10
N PRO A 178 6.55 14.62 1.54
CA PRO A 178 6.23 15.95 2.03
C PRO A 178 4.88 16.43 1.49
N PHE A 179 4.15 17.20 2.30
CA PHE A 179 3.01 18.01 1.91
C PHE A 179 3.39 19.48 2.11
N ILE A 180 3.34 20.29 1.07
CA ILE A 180 3.88 21.67 1.10
C ILE A 180 2.74 22.65 0.86
N VAL A 181 2.60 23.64 1.77
CA VAL A 181 1.57 24.68 1.71
C VAL A 181 2.26 26.04 1.67
N PHE A 182 2.18 26.73 0.52
CA PHE A 182 2.66 28.09 0.35
C PHE A 182 1.62 29.10 0.83
N ASP A 183 2.04 30.35 1.02
CA ASP A 183 1.21 31.41 1.60
C ASP A 183 0.09 31.95 0.69
N ASP A 184 0.13 31.62 -0.58
CA ASP A 184 -0.93 31.88 -1.57
C ASP A 184 -1.97 30.76 -1.67
N ALA A 185 -1.83 29.66 -0.89
CA ALA A 185 -2.76 28.54 -0.92
C ALA A 185 -4.08 28.88 -0.20
N ASP A 186 -5.20 28.30 -0.69
CA ASP A 186 -6.42 28.23 0.08
C ASP A 186 -6.23 27.29 1.28
N ILE A 187 -6.31 27.85 2.48
CA ILE A 187 -5.98 27.10 3.71
C ILE A 187 -7.02 26.00 3.97
N ASP A 188 -8.29 26.20 3.67
CA ASP A 188 -9.34 25.22 3.92
C ASP A 188 -9.21 24.02 2.96
N GLU A 189 -8.89 24.28 1.70
CA GLU A 189 -8.56 23.22 0.73
C GLU A 189 -7.25 22.50 1.11
N ALA A 190 -6.24 23.23 1.57
CA ALA A 190 -4.99 22.63 2.04
C ALA A 190 -5.20 21.72 3.25
N VAL A 191 -6.04 22.12 4.21
CA VAL A 191 -6.42 21.28 5.36
C VAL A 191 -7.16 20.03 4.89
N THR A 192 -8.11 20.16 3.97
CA THR A 192 -8.85 19.03 3.39
C THR A 192 -7.90 18.06 2.70
N GLY A 193 -6.98 18.55 1.88
CA GLY A 193 -5.95 17.74 1.22
C GLY A 193 -5.00 17.04 2.20
N ALA A 194 -4.58 17.73 3.26
CA ALA A 194 -3.72 17.15 4.29
C ALA A 194 -4.44 16.02 5.05
N MET A 195 -5.73 16.20 5.39
CA MET A 195 -6.56 15.16 6.02
C MET A 195 -6.63 13.90 5.13
N GLN A 196 -6.95 14.06 3.86
CA GLN A 196 -7.04 12.95 2.90
C GLN A 196 -5.70 12.26 2.67
N SER A 197 -4.62 13.02 2.61
CA SER A 197 -3.27 12.49 2.40
C SER A 197 -2.74 11.72 3.60
N LYS A 198 -3.07 12.14 4.84
CA LYS A 198 -2.47 11.56 6.05
C LYS A 198 -3.32 10.46 6.68
N PHE A 199 -4.65 10.66 6.82
CA PHE A 199 -5.44 9.81 7.70
C PHE A 199 -6.14 8.62 7.01
N ARG A 200 -5.97 8.47 5.70
CA ARG A 200 -6.42 7.29 4.99
C ARG A 200 -5.79 6.03 5.58
N ASN A 201 -6.59 5.01 5.83
CA ASN A 201 -6.19 3.75 6.45
C ASN A 201 -5.40 3.95 7.77
N SER A 202 -5.84 4.92 8.58
CA SER A 202 -5.18 5.30 9.83
C SER A 202 -3.69 5.67 9.64
N GLY A 203 -3.33 6.28 8.52
CA GLY A 203 -1.95 6.65 8.19
C GLY A 203 -1.07 5.50 7.68
N GLN A 204 -1.59 4.28 7.57
CA GLN A 204 -0.84 3.08 7.19
C GLN A 204 -0.74 2.92 5.68
N THR A 205 -0.20 3.94 5.00
CA THR A 205 0.00 3.95 3.54
C THR A 205 1.39 4.42 3.15
N CYS A 206 1.98 3.81 2.13
CA CYS A 206 3.31 4.16 1.61
C CYS A 206 3.36 5.56 0.97
N ILE A 207 2.22 6.14 0.65
CA ILE A 207 2.08 7.48 0.06
C ILE A 207 1.58 8.53 1.06
N CYS A 208 1.50 8.20 2.35
CA CYS A 208 1.11 9.15 3.39
C CYS A 208 2.09 10.32 3.48
N ALA A 209 1.55 11.52 3.53
CA ALA A 209 2.32 12.71 3.86
C ALA A 209 2.44 12.85 5.38
N ASN A 210 3.53 12.36 5.95
CA ASN A 210 3.82 12.53 7.38
C ASN A 210 4.46 13.87 7.71
N ARG A 211 5.09 14.53 6.71
CA ARG A 211 5.78 15.80 6.86
C ARG A 211 5.00 16.90 6.17
N ILE A 212 4.39 17.78 6.95
CA ILE A 212 3.60 18.91 6.46
C ILE A 212 4.41 20.17 6.65
N PHE A 213 4.83 20.79 5.55
CA PHE A 213 5.60 22.05 5.53
C PHE A 213 4.67 23.18 5.19
N VAL A 214 4.51 24.13 6.10
CA VAL A 214 3.60 25.26 5.95
C VAL A 214 4.40 26.56 6.00
N HIS A 215 4.13 27.47 5.06
CA HIS A 215 4.78 28.79 5.04
C HIS A 215 4.47 29.56 6.32
N ASN A 216 5.46 30.28 6.85
CA ASN A 216 5.37 30.95 8.16
C ASN A 216 4.17 31.91 8.27
N ASN A 217 3.82 32.62 7.18
CA ASN A 217 2.74 33.62 7.20
C ASN A 217 1.37 33.00 7.50
N ILE A 218 1.16 31.70 7.21
CA ILE A 218 -0.13 31.03 7.36
C ILE A 218 -0.05 29.86 8.36
N TYR A 219 1.10 29.65 8.99
CA TYR A 219 1.37 28.49 9.84
C TYR A 219 0.37 28.35 11.00
N ASP A 220 0.15 29.42 11.76
CA ASP A 220 -0.73 29.40 12.94
C ASP A 220 -2.17 29.15 12.56
N GLU A 221 -2.65 29.74 11.47
CA GLU A 221 -4.01 29.54 10.97
C GLU A 221 -4.19 28.11 10.47
N PHE A 222 -3.23 27.61 9.68
CA PHE A 222 -3.27 26.23 9.18
C PHE A 222 -3.30 25.23 10.33
N ILE A 223 -2.38 25.32 11.30
CA ILE A 223 -2.31 24.43 12.47
C ILE A 223 -3.63 24.42 13.23
N LYS A 224 -4.19 25.59 13.50
CA LYS A 224 -5.48 25.73 14.19
C LYS A 224 -6.60 25.03 13.46
N LYS A 225 -6.73 25.22 12.14
CA LYS A 225 -7.76 24.58 11.32
C LYS A 225 -7.53 23.08 11.19
N PHE A 226 -6.29 22.66 10.97
CA PHE A 226 -5.92 21.25 10.81
C PHE A 226 -6.17 20.46 12.10
N THR A 227 -5.73 20.97 13.25
CA THR A 227 -6.02 20.38 14.57
C THR A 227 -7.51 20.19 14.80
N LYS A 228 -8.32 21.24 14.53
CA LYS A 228 -9.77 21.16 14.65
C LYS A 228 -10.41 20.15 13.69
N ALA A 229 -9.84 19.92 12.54
CA ALA A 229 -10.29 18.89 11.61
C ALA A 229 -9.95 17.48 12.12
N VAL A 230 -8.72 17.29 12.65
CA VAL A 230 -8.26 16.00 13.21
C VAL A 230 -9.04 15.60 14.45
N GLU A 231 -9.41 16.53 15.33
CA GLU A 231 -10.27 16.27 16.52
C GLU A 231 -11.63 15.64 16.17
N LYS A 232 -12.10 15.82 14.93
CA LYS A 232 -13.38 15.26 14.47
C LYS A 232 -13.25 13.83 13.94
N ILE A 233 -12.06 13.30 13.81
CA ILE A 233 -11.85 11.93 13.33
C ILE A 233 -12.44 10.97 14.34
N LYS A 234 -13.43 10.20 13.91
CA LYS A 234 -14.04 9.16 14.72
C LYS A 234 -13.22 7.89 14.64
N VAL A 235 -12.63 7.53 15.78
CA VAL A 235 -11.86 6.29 15.94
C VAL A 235 -12.78 5.19 16.47
N GLY A 236 -12.67 3.97 15.93
CA GLY A 236 -13.50 2.87 16.40
C GLY A 236 -13.39 1.60 15.57
N ASP A 237 -14.32 0.68 15.82
CA ASP A 237 -14.47 -0.54 15.03
C ASP A 237 -14.80 -0.20 13.57
N GLY A 238 -13.96 -0.65 12.65
CA GLY A 238 -14.06 -0.37 11.23
C GLY A 238 -15.37 -0.85 10.57
N LEU A 239 -16.08 -1.81 11.16
CA LEU A 239 -17.38 -2.28 10.66
C LEU A 239 -18.51 -1.24 10.84
N ARG A 240 -18.30 -0.21 11.66
CA ARG A 240 -19.28 0.87 11.83
C ARG A 240 -19.13 1.89 10.73
N GLU A 241 -20.25 2.24 10.08
CA GLU A 241 -20.29 3.16 8.92
C GLU A 241 -19.77 4.58 9.23
N ASP A 242 -19.84 5.01 10.48
CA ASP A 242 -19.48 6.35 10.94
C ASP A 242 -18.00 6.45 11.41
N VAL A 243 -17.26 5.36 11.40
CA VAL A 243 -15.85 5.31 11.79
C VAL A 243 -14.97 5.71 10.61
N VAL A 244 -13.99 6.57 10.91
CA VAL A 244 -13.03 7.13 9.92
C VAL A 244 -11.62 6.57 10.15
N SER A 245 -11.27 6.17 11.37
CA SER A 245 -9.97 5.59 11.69
C SER A 245 -10.15 4.32 12.51
N GLY A 246 -9.58 3.23 12.02
CA GLY A 246 -9.50 1.94 12.69
C GLY A 246 -8.24 1.80 13.57
N PRO A 247 -7.96 0.59 14.08
CA PRO A 247 -6.73 0.30 14.82
C PRO A 247 -5.52 0.27 13.89
N LEU A 248 -4.33 0.34 14.46
CA LEU A 248 -3.09 -0.06 13.81
C LEU A 248 -3.06 -1.59 13.69
N ILE A 249 -2.31 -2.09 12.70
CA ILE A 249 -2.34 -3.51 12.34
C ILE A 249 -1.89 -4.44 13.47
N ASP A 250 -0.90 -4.03 14.26
CA ASP A 250 -0.33 -4.85 15.32
C ASP A 250 0.32 -3.99 16.43
N GLU A 251 0.72 -4.65 17.49
CA GLU A 251 1.40 -4.02 18.64
C GLU A 251 2.75 -3.41 18.28
N TYR A 252 3.46 -3.97 17.29
CA TYR A 252 4.74 -3.43 16.82
C TYR A 252 4.53 -2.07 16.16
N SER A 253 3.50 -1.94 15.33
CA SER A 253 3.13 -0.68 14.69
C SER A 253 2.70 0.37 15.72
N LEU A 254 1.92 -0.05 16.74
CA LEU A 254 1.55 0.83 17.86
C LEU A 254 2.79 1.30 18.63
N ALA A 255 3.72 0.40 18.94
CA ALA A 255 4.94 0.74 19.66
C ALA A 255 5.80 1.74 18.89
N LYS A 256 5.91 1.56 17.57
CA LYS A 256 6.64 2.49 16.67
C LYS A 256 6.02 3.88 16.67
N VAL A 257 4.70 4.00 16.53
CA VAL A 257 4.00 5.28 16.59
C VAL A 257 4.25 5.99 17.93
N LYS A 258 4.11 5.27 19.04
CA LYS A 258 4.40 5.80 20.39
C LYS A 258 5.84 6.28 20.52
N GLU A 259 6.80 5.52 20.00
CA GLU A 259 8.22 5.89 19.99
C GLU A 259 8.45 7.18 19.21
N HIS A 260 7.90 7.29 18.00
CA HIS A 260 8.06 8.47 17.14
C HIS A 260 7.46 9.73 17.78
N VAL A 261 6.27 9.63 18.38
CA VAL A 261 5.64 10.76 19.09
C VAL A 261 6.49 11.16 20.30
N LYS A 262 6.92 10.20 21.11
CA LYS A 262 7.76 10.46 22.30
C LYS A 262 9.10 11.08 21.92
N ASP A 263 9.76 10.57 20.89
CA ASP A 263 11.03 11.11 20.38
C ASP A 263 10.87 12.54 19.89
N ALA A 264 9.83 12.84 19.13
CA ALA A 264 9.56 14.17 18.65
C ALA A 264 9.32 15.17 19.77
N VAL A 265 8.52 14.81 20.80
CA VAL A 265 8.28 15.64 21.98
C VAL A 265 9.57 15.88 22.77
N ASN A 266 10.37 14.83 22.97
CA ASN A 266 11.68 14.96 23.62
C ASN A 266 12.66 15.84 22.81
N SER A 267 12.47 15.94 21.51
CA SER A 267 13.24 16.78 20.59
C SER A 267 12.68 18.22 20.46
N GLY A 268 11.63 18.56 21.24
CA GLY A 268 11.08 19.91 21.31
C GLY A 268 9.76 20.14 20.56
N ALA A 269 9.21 19.12 19.93
CA ALA A 269 7.90 19.24 19.28
C ALA A 269 6.77 19.39 20.32
N LYS A 270 5.67 20.02 19.91
CA LYS A 270 4.47 20.19 20.72
C LYS A 270 3.36 19.28 20.19
N ILE A 271 2.59 18.69 21.08
CA ILE A 271 1.37 17.95 20.73
C ILE A 271 0.25 18.98 20.57
N ALA A 272 -0.23 19.15 19.34
CA ALA A 272 -1.39 20.00 19.06
C ALA A 272 -2.72 19.25 19.31
N VAL A 273 -2.76 17.94 19.01
CA VAL A 273 -3.90 17.05 19.30
C VAL A 273 -3.41 15.59 19.37
N GLY A 274 -4.11 14.75 20.12
CA GLY A 274 -3.80 13.32 20.27
C GLY A 274 -2.56 13.07 21.10
N GLY A 275 -1.68 12.21 20.62
CA GLY A 275 -0.37 11.95 21.23
C GLY A 275 -0.34 10.77 22.19
N ASP A 276 -1.44 10.02 22.35
CA ASP A 276 -1.52 8.88 23.28
C ASP A 276 -2.38 7.75 22.71
N VAL A 277 -2.34 6.60 23.40
CA VAL A 277 -3.23 5.48 23.09
C VAL A 277 -4.69 5.89 23.23
N HIS A 278 -5.53 5.35 22.37
CA HIS A 278 -6.96 5.65 22.45
C HIS A 278 -7.64 4.89 23.61
N PRO A 279 -8.67 5.45 24.27
CA PRO A 279 -9.36 4.78 25.38
C PRO A 279 -10.01 3.43 25.04
N LEU A 280 -10.21 3.11 23.77
CA LEU A 280 -10.67 1.79 23.31
C LEU A 280 -9.66 0.67 23.62
N GLY A 281 -8.40 1.01 23.90
CA GLY A 281 -7.35 0.02 24.16
C GLY A 281 -6.88 -0.72 22.89
N GLY A 282 -6.25 -1.88 23.05
CA GLY A 282 -5.70 -2.65 21.93
C GLY A 282 -4.71 -1.82 21.10
N ASN A 283 -4.83 -1.91 19.79
CA ASN A 283 -3.96 -1.20 18.84
C ASN A 283 -4.51 0.17 18.40
N PHE A 284 -5.48 0.73 19.12
CA PHE A 284 -6.01 2.05 18.79
C PHE A 284 -5.11 3.16 19.33
N TYR A 285 -4.74 4.09 18.48
CA TYR A 285 -3.99 5.30 18.80
C TYR A 285 -4.79 6.53 18.42
N GLN A 286 -4.63 7.62 19.14
CA GLN A 286 -5.32 8.87 18.82
C GLN A 286 -4.74 9.50 17.55
N PRO A 287 -5.57 9.96 16.59
CA PRO A 287 -5.08 10.80 15.51
C PRO A 287 -4.28 11.97 16.06
N THR A 288 -3.03 12.13 15.61
CA THR A 288 -2.05 12.99 16.26
C THR A 288 -1.49 14.03 15.32
N VAL A 289 -1.41 15.27 15.78
CA VAL A 289 -0.70 16.37 15.12
C VAL A 289 0.39 16.89 16.06
N LEU A 290 1.60 16.91 15.54
CA LEU A 290 2.77 17.52 16.19
C LEU A 290 3.13 18.81 15.47
N SER A 291 3.36 19.89 16.23
CA SER A 291 3.84 21.17 15.73
C SER A 291 5.27 21.46 16.19
N ASP A 292 5.92 22.40 15.58
CA ASP A 292 7.29 22.83 15.90
C ASP A 292 8.31 21.67 15.88
N VAL A 293 8.11 20.70 14.99
CA VAL A 293 8.96 19.51 14.89
C VAL A 293 10.34 19.88 14.36
N THR A 294 11.39 19.54 15.11
CA THR A 294 12.77 19.81 14.70
C THR A 294 13.31 18.68 13.82
N THR A 295 14.29 18.99 12.98
CA THR A 295 14.96 18.01 12.09
C THR A 295 15.72 16.92 12.84
N LYS A 296 15.85 17.01 14.16
CA LYS A 296 16.47 15.99 15.02
C LYS A 296 15.53 14.83 15.35
N ALA A 297 14.22 15.05 15.26
CA ALA A 297 13.22 14.04 15.59
C ALA A 297 13.19 12.93 14.53
N LYS A 298 13.09 11.66 14.96
CA LYS A 298 13.03 10.48 14.09
C LYS A 298 11.93 10.59 13.04
N ILE A 299 10.77 11.12 13.41
CA ILE A 299 9.61 11.31 12.53
C ILE A 299 9.91 12.18 11.30
N THR A 300 11.03 12.89 11.24
CA THR A 300 11.40 13.71 10.08
C THR A 300 12.18 12.94 9.01
N TYR A 301 12.75 11.78 9.34
CA TYR A 301 13.57 10.98 8.42
C TYR A 301 13.22 9.48 8.40
N GLU A 302 12.41 9.00 9.34
CA GLU A 302 11.90 7.63 9.36
C GLU A 302 10.41 7.61 8.99
N GLU A 303 10.00 6.65 8.17
CA GLU A 303 8.59 6.40 7.86
C GLU A 303 7.87 5.89 9.11
N THR A 304 6.80 6.57 9.56
CA THR A 304 6.00 6.14 10.73
C THR A 304 5.09 4.96 10.38
N PHE A 305 4.37 5.06 9.27
CA PHE A 305 3.37 4.07 8.81
C PHE A 305 2.23 3.84 9.82
N GLY A 306 1.67 4.95 10.34
CA GLY A 306 0.63 4.95 11.34
C GLY A 306 0.14 6.34 11.69
#